data_15e543f49bb77acf53be68e37f4e4d39
#
_entry.id   15e543f49bb77acf53be68e37f4e4d39
#
_cell.length_a   1.000
_cell.length_b   1.000
_cell.length_c   1.000
_cell.angle_alpha   90.00
_cell.angle_beta   90.00
_cell.angle_gamma   90.00
#
_symmetry.space_group_name_H-M   'P 1'
#
loop_
_entity.id
_entity.type
_entity.pdbx_description
1 polymer ?
#
loop_
_entity_poly.entity_id
_entity_poly.type
_entity_poly.pdbx_seq_one_letter_code
_entity_poly.pdbx_strand_id
1 'polypeptide(L)'
;MYEVFADMHIHIGRSENNKPIKITAARSLNFANIAKECVERKGISVAGIIDCASPYVIEDIEKFLANGDAYEIQDGGIIYKDKLCIILGSEIETSEVNENGKTGSAHNLCYFPHLADIKAFSKEMSTHIKNITLSSQRANISAYELIDIVQKYNGILVPAHAFTPHKSFYGNCTARLERIFKEKYKDIPAIELGLSSDTFLADQISELETKTFLTNSDAHSLPKIAREYNKMLLEDINFKEFVMALKNEGGRKITANYGLDPKLGKYHRTYCEVCNKNISGDAPVTKCDTCDSRNITMGVYDRIEIIKDKPTTKSPDFRPEYIYQIPLTFIPGLGGKTIEKLLDAFDTEMNILHKLSYDDIEAVVGTKLADNIEAARTGKMKINAGGGGVYGKVVKE
;
A
#
# COMPACT_ATOMS: atom_id res chain seq x y z
N MET A 1 13.11 17.49 13.03
CA MET A 1 12.14 16.71 12.18
C MET A 1 12.24 17.17 10.74
N TYR A 2 12.16 16.27 9.79
CA TYR A 2 12.21 16.54 8.36
C TYR A 2 11.23 15.62 7.64
N GLU A 3 10.82 16.02 6.43
CA GLU A 3 9.86 15.27 5.63
C GLU A 3 10.56 14.21 4.78
N VAL A 4 10.01 12.99 4.78
CA VAL A 4 10.49 11.85 4.01
C VAL A 4 9.34 11.20 3.24
N PHE A 5 9.67 10.52 2.14
CA PHE A 5 8.71 9.71 1.40
C PHE A 5 8.81 8.25 1.82
N ALA A 6 7.65 7.61 2.01
CA ALA A 6 7.55 6.24 2.50
C ALA A 6 6.55 5.42 1.68
N ASP A 7 6.94 4.20 1.29
CA ASP A 7 6.08 3.18 0.69
C ASP A 7 6.16 1.91 1.54
N MET A 8 5.08 1.60 2.23
CA MET A 8 5.08 0.57 3.27
C MET A 8 4.55 -0.79 2.81
N HIS A 9 4.27 -0.99 1.50
CA HIS A 9 3.70 -2.23 1.00
C HIS A 9 4.37 -2.66 -0.32
N ILE A 10 5.53 -3.32 -0.19
CA ILE A 10 6.32 -3.80 -1.32
C ILE A 10 6.53 -5.31 -1.19
N HIS A 11 6.09 -6.07 -2.20
CA HIS A 11 6.25 -7.52 -2.25
C HIS A 11 7.62 -7.96 -2.78
N ILE A 12 8.00 -9.20 -2.47
CA ILE A 12 9.14 -9.90 -3.06
C ILE A 12 8.62 -10.99 -4.01
N GLY A 13 9.03 -10.97 -5.26
CA GLY A 13 8.68 -12.00 -6.24
C GLY A 13 9.48 -13.28 -6.04
N ARG A 14 10.80 -13.14 -5.86
CA ARG A 14 11.73 -14.25 -5.61
C ARG A 14 12.85 -13.86 -4.66
N SER A 15 13.40 -14.87 -3.96
CA SER A 15 14.65 -14.72 -3.24
C SER A 15 15.83 -14.60 -4.22
N GLU A 16 17.01 -14.20 -3.72
CA GLU A 16 18.24 -14.14 -4.51
C GLU A 16 18.63 -15.51 -5.09
N ASN A 17 18.34 -16.59 -4.37
CA ASN A 17 18.50 -17.96 -4.85
C ASN A 17 17.36 -18.42 -5.77
N ASN A 18 16.58 -17.49 -6.34
CA ASN A 18 15.49 -17.73 -7.30
C ASN A 18 14.35 -18.61 -6.76
N LYS A 19 14.18 -18.73 -5.44
CA LYS A 19 13.00 -19.38 -4.82
C LYS A 19 11.78 -18.49 -4.94
N PRO A 20 10.59 -19.01 -5.28
CA PRO A 20 9.38 -18.20 -5.38
C PRO A 20 8.95 -17.73 -3.99
N ILE A 21 8.53 -16.46 -3.90
CA ILE A 21 7.96 -15.84 -2.71
C ILE A 21 6.52 -15.40 -3.03
N LYS A 22 6.30 -14.32 -3.78
CA LYS A 22 4.99 -13.92 -4.31
C LYS A 22 4.90 -14.33 -5.77
N ILE A 23 4.12 -15.36 -6.07
CA ILE A 23 4.06 -15.97 -7.42
C ILE A 23 3.60 -14.98 -8.48
N THR A 24 2.73 -14.03 -8.09
CA THR A 24 2.16 -13.00 -8.99
C THR A 24 3.09 -11.78 -9.19
N ALA A 25 4.21 -11.71 -8.48
CA ALA A 25 5.17 -10.61 -8.59
C ALA A 25 6.31 -10.92 -9.58
N ALA A 26 6.95 -9.87 -10.08
CA ALA A 26 8.06 -9.96 -11.02
C ALA A 26 9.27 -10.66 -10.40
N ARG A 27 9.97 -11.48 -11.17
CA ARG A 27 11.15 -12.25 -10.71
C ARG A 27 12.31 -11.35 -10.24
N SER A 28 12.44 -10.16 -10.83
CA SER A 28 13.47 -9.17 -10.46
C SER A 28 13.20 -8.46 -9.13
N LEU A 29 12.01 -8.65 -8.54
CA LEU A 29 11.64 -8.03 -7.29
C LEU A 29 12.17 -8.90 -6.13
N ASN A 30 13.43 -8.71 -5.77
CA ASN A 30 14.10 -9.31 -4.62
C ASN A 30 14.52 -8.21 -3.62
N PHE A 31 14.97 -8.60 -2.43
CA PHE A 31 15.26 -7.69 -1.34
C PHE A 31 16.29 -6.61 -1.72
N ALA A 32 17.43 -7.01 -2.29
CA ALA A 32 18.50 -6.09 -2.68
C ALA A 32 18.07 -5.14 -3.83
N ASN A 33 17.35 -5.65 -4.82
CA ASN A 33 16.85 -4.83 -5.93
C ASN A 33 15.81 -3.81 -5.47
N ILE A 34 14.96 -4.16 -4.51
CA ILE A 34 13.99 -3.22 -3.90
C ILE A 34 14.75 -2.09 -3.20
N ALA A 35 15.73 -2.41 -2.36
CA ALA A 35 16.54 -1.41 -1.67
C ALA A 35 17.23 -0.46 -2.65
N LYS A 36 17.83 -1.02 -3.70
CA LYS A 36 18.47 -0.25 -4.77
C LYS A 36 17.47 0.65 -5.52
N GLU A 37 16.34 0.12 -5.94
CA GLU A 37 15.29 0.88 -6.67
C GLU A 37 14.76 2.03 -5.83
N CYS A 38 14.50 1.82 -4.53
CA CYS A 38 14.04 2.86 -3.61
C CYS A 38 15.01 4.05 -3.53
N VAL A 39 16.31 3.76 -3.42
CA VAL A 39 17.35 4.80 -3.27
C VAL A 39 17.69 5.47 -4.60
N GLU A 40 18.00 4.66 -5.64
CA GLU A 40 18.65 5.15 -6.85
C GLU A 40 17.65 5.67 -7.89
N ARG A 41 16.36 5.26 -7.82
CA ARG A 41 15.37 5.65 -8.82
C ARG A 41 14.13 6.30 -8.25
N LYS A 42 13.62 5.79 -7.12
CA LYS A 42 12.36 6.30 -6.54
C LYS A 42 12.56 7.50 -5.64
N GLY A 43 13.62 7.53 -4.82
CA GLY A 43 13.83 8.57 -3.81
C GLY A 43 12.99 8.35 -2.55
N ILE A 44 12.69 7.07 -2.22
CA ILE A 44 11.99 6.65 -1.01
C ILE A 44 13.02 6.53 0.12
N SER A 45 12.68 7.06 1.29
CA SER A 45 13.54 7.02 2.48
C SER A 45 13.09 6.00 3.53
N VAL A 46 11.82 5.56 3.50
CA VAL A 46 11.31 4.48 4.37
C VAL A 46 10.52 3.50 3.51
N ALA A 47 10.90 2.23 3.53
CA ALA A 47 10.24 1.19 2.73
C ALA A 47 9.83 0.00 3.61
N GLY A 48 8.56 -0.39 3.55
CA GLY A 48 8.05 -1.62 4.14
C GLY A 48 8.12 -2.77 3.15
N ILE A 49 8.96 -3.77 3.41
CA ILE A 49 9.03 -5.00 2.61
C ILE A 49 8.25 -6.09 3.34
N ILE A 50 7.13 -6.53 2.77
CA ILE A 50 6.11 -7.28 3.50
C ILE A 50 6.13 -8.80 3.24
N ASP A 51 7.26 -9.35 2.79
CA ASP A 51 7.46 -10.79 2.60
C ASP A 51 8.65 -11.33 3.42
N CYS A 52 9.11 -10.55 4.41
CA CYS A 52 10.32 -10.85 5.19
C CYS A 52 10.16 -12.01 6.19
N ALA A 53 8.93 -12.52 6.42
CA ALA A 53 8.73 -13.72 7.23
C ALA A 53 9.05 -15.02 6.48
N SER A 54 9.25 -14.98 5.15
CA SER A 54 9.71 -16.17 4.42
C SER A 54 11.13 -16.54 4.82
N PRO A 55 11.43 -17.81 5.18
CA PRO A 55 12.78 -18.27 5.49
C PRO A 55 13.81 -17.95 4.40
N TYR A 56 13.40 -17.99 3.13
CA TYR A 56 14.28 -17.66 2.00
C TYR A 56 14.64 -16.17 1.96
N VAL A 57 13.71 -15.31 2.37
CA VAL A 57 13.95 -13.85 2.45
C VAL A 57 14.79 -13.53 3.68
N ILE A 58 14.59 -14.23 4.79
CA ILE A 58 15.44 -14.10 5.98
C ILE A 58 16.92 -14.39 5.62
N GLU A 59 17.18 -15.45 4.86
CA GLU A 59 18.54 -15.75 4.37
C GLU A 59 19.11 -14.62 3.49
N ASP A 60 18.29 -14.03 2.62
CA ASP A 60 18.69 -12.92 1.76
C ASP A 60 19.01 -11.66 2.59
N ILE A 61 18.21 -11.35 3.64
CA ILE A 61 18.46 -10.24 4.56
C ILE A 61 19.76 -10.44 5.33
N GLU A 62 20.03 -11.65 5.84
CA GLU A 62 21.27 -11.96 6.56
C GLU A 62 22.50 -11.74 5.67
N LYS A 63 22.44 -12.15 4.39
CA LYS A 63 23.50 -11.90 3.41
C LYS A 63 23.64 -10.41 3.09
N PHE A 64 22.51 -9.70 2.94
CA PHE A 64 22.49 -8.28 2.65
C PHE A 64 23.18 -7.47 3.77
N LEU A 65 22.92 -7.82 5.02
CA LEU A 65 23.62 -7.23 6.17
C LEU A 65 25.11 -7.59 6.22
N ALA A 66 25.46 -8.85 5.88
CA ALA A 66 26.84 -9.30 5.87
C ALA A 66 27.71 -8.63 4.77
N ASN A 67 27.11 -8.10 3.72
CA ASN A 67 27.83 -7.40 2.64
C ASN A 67 28.36 -6.01 3.06
N GLY A 68 27.89 -5.44 4.19
CA GLY A 68 28.41 -4.21 4.79
C GLY A 68 27.80 -2.89 4.25
N ASP A 69 26.97 -2.94 3.23
CA ASP A 69 26.25 -1.75 2.69
C ASP A 69 25.01 -1.38 3.53
N ALA A 70 24.61 -2.24 4.46
CA ALA A 70 23.45 -2.08 5.31
C ALA A 70 23.73 -2.55 6.73
N TYR A 71 23.01 -1.96 7.69
CA TYR A 71 23.11 -2.33 9.11
C TYR A 71 21.78 -2.13 9.83
N GLU A 72 21.54 -2.94 10.84
CA GLU A 72 20.38 -2.83 11.70
C GLU A 72 20.62 -1.78 12.79
N ILE A 73 19.60 -0.98 13.14
CA ILE A 73 19.72 0.08 14.14
C ILE A 73 18.87 -0.21 15.39
N GLN A 74 19.26 0.38 16.53
CA GLN A 74 18.66 0.12 17.84
C GLN A 74 17.15 0.45 17.88
N ASP A 75 16.71 1.56 17.27
CA ASP A 75 15.30 1.97 17.22
C ASP A 75 14.49 1.22 16.12
N GLY A 76 15.08 0.18 15.53
CA GLY A 76 14.49 -0.75 14.57
C GLY A 76 14.55 -0.28 13.13
N GLY A 77 14.67 -1.26 12.23
CA GLY A 77 14.84 -1.09 10.80
C GLY A 77 16.28 -1.36 10.35
N ILE A 78 16.43 -1.56 9.04
CA ILE A 78 17.72 -1.77 8.37
C ILE A 78 18.03 -0.54 7.54
N ILE A 79 19.12 0.14 7.85
CA ILE A 79 19.61 1.29 7.09
C ILE A 79 20.46 0.80 5.93
N TYR A 80 20.14 1.26 4.71
CA TYR A 80 20.88 0.99 3.49
C TYR A 80 21.46 2.29 2.92
N LYS A 81 22.77 2.32 2.73
CA LYS A 81 23.54 3.47 2.19
C LYS A 81 23.24 4.80 2.89
N ASP A 82 22.90 4.78 4.18
CA ASP A 82 22.52 5.96 5.00
C ASP A 82 21.36 6.81 4.38
N LYS A 83 20.54 6.22 3.51
CA LYS A 83 19.47 6.91 2.77
C LYS A 83 18.10 6.28 2.91
N LEU A 84 18.05 4.97 3.14
CA LEU A 84 16.82 4.19 3.21
C LEU A 84 16.76 3.41 4.50
N CYS A 85 15.66 3.54 5.22
CA CYS A 85 15.28 2.61 6.28
C CYS A 85 14.32 1.57 5.71
N ILE A 86 14.69 0.30 5.78
CA ILE A 86 13.83 -0.84 5.43
C ILE A 86 13.17 -1.34 6.71
N ILE A 87 11.85 -1.28 6.75
CA ILE A 87 11.02 -1.88 7.80
C ILE A 87 10.64 -3.30 7.36
N LEU A 88 10.98 -4.28 8.19
CA LEU A 88 10.69 -5.68 7.91
C LEU A 88 9.23 -5.99 8.19
N GLY A 89 8.53 -6.53 7.22
CA GLY A 89 7.10 -6.83 7.35
C GLY A 89 6.70 -8.18 6.78
N SER A 90 5.46 -8.56 7.04
CA SER A 90 4.81 -9.74 6.47
C SER A 90 3.35 -9.46 6.19
N GLU A 91 2.85 -9.86 5.01
CA GLU A 91 1.42 -9.89 4.73
C GLU A 91 0.82 -11.25 5.06
N ILE A 92 -0.13 -11.29 5.98
CA ILE A 92 -0.79 -12.52 6.44
C ILE A 92 -2.27 -12.49 6.08
N GLU A 93 -2.77 -13.52 5.38
CA GLU A 93 -4.20 -13.70 5.15
C GLU A 93 -4.85 -14.37 6.37
N THR A 94 -5.93 -13.77 6.88
CA THR A 94 -6.81 -14.34 7.90
C THR A 94 -8.21 -14.60 7.33
N SER A 95 -9.00 -15.41 8.02
CA SER A 95 -10.38 -15.71 7.66
C SER A 95 -11.32 -15.29 8.78
N GLU A 96 -12.31 -14.47 8.43
CA GLU A 96 -13.25 -13.89 9.38
C GLU A 96 -14.69 -14.26 9.02
N VAL A 97 -15.51 -14.46 10.04
CA VAL A 97 -16.95 -14.72 9.87
C VAL A 97 -17.69 -13.40 9.88
N ASN A 98 -18.37 -13.06 8.80
CA ASN A 98 -19.13 -11.82 8.68
C ASN A 98 -20.49 -11.87 9.42
N GLU A 99 -21.23 -10.76 9.37
CA GLU A 99 -22.52 -10.58 10.04
C GLU A 99 -23.58 -11.60 9.61
N ASN A 100 -23.45 -12.17 8.41
CA ASN A 100 -24.39 -13.14 7.83
C ASN A 100 -23.91 -14.59 7.99
N GLY A 101 -22.88 -14.84 8.79
CA GLY A 101 -22.31 -16.17 9.01
C GLY A 101 -21.46 -16.69 7.83
N LYS A 102 -21.13 -15.85 6.84
CA LYS A 102 -20.24 -16.22 5.73
C LYS A 102 -18.81 -15.93 6.08
N THR A 103 -17.91 -16.80 5.66
CA THR A 103 -16.47 -16.60 5.83
C THR A 103 -15.95 -15.70 4.70
N GLY A 104 -15.31 -14.60 5.07
CA GLY A 104 -14.49 -13.75 4.23
C GLY A 104 -13.01 -13.89 4.55
N SER A 105 -12.13 -13.35 3.73
CA SER A 105 -10.70 -13.27 4.00
C SER A 105 -10.19 -11.85 3.94
N ALA A 106 -9.19 -11.54 4.77
CA ALA A 106 -8.55 -10.24 4.81
C ALA A 106 -7.03 -10.39 4.91
N HIS A 107 -6.31 -9.43 4.35
CA HIS A 107 -4.87 -9.30 4.51
C HIS A 107 -4.54 -8.34 5.64
N ASN A 108 -3.46 -8.66 6.35
CA ASN A 108 -2.92 -7.90 7.46
C ASN A 108 -1.44 -7.65 7.21
N LEU A 109 -1.01 -6.38 7.22
CA LEU A 109 0.40 -6.00 7.21
C LEU A 109 0.91 -6.01 8.63
N CYS A 110 1.91 -6.83 8.88
CA CYS A 110 2.56 -6.96 10.17
C CYS A 110 3.99 -6.43 10.03
N TYR A 111 4.38 -5.41 10.80
CA TYR A 111 5.69 -4.79 10.74
C TYR A 111 6.46 -5.01 12.02
N PHE A 112 7.77 -5.22 11.93
CA PHE A 112 8.64 -5.57 13.04
C PHE A 112 9.89 -4.68 13.07
N PRO A 113 10.40 -4.35 14.29
CA PRO A 113 11.58 -3.51 14.45
C PRO A 113 12.86 -4.21 14.01
N HIS A 114 13.04 -5.51 14.32
CA HIS A 114 14.30 -6.19 14.16
C HIS A 114 14.21 -7.51 13.42
N LEU A 115 15.31 -7.92 12.79
CA LEU A 115 15.42 -9.22 12.14
C LEU A 115 15.16 -10.37 13.12
N ALA A 116 15.58 -10.24 14.36
CA ALA A 116 15.32 -11.22 15.41
C ALA A 116 13.82 -11.39 15.67
N ASP A 117 13.05 -10.30 15.70
CA ASP A 117 11.61 -10.31 15.94
C ASP A 117 10.86 -10.99 14.80
N ILE A 118 11.15 -10.64 13.54
CA ILE A 118 10.48 -11.27 12.40
C ILE A 118 10.89 -12.73 12.20
N LYS A 119 12.12 -13.12 12.58
CA LYS A 119 12.53 -14.55 12.61
C LYS A 119 11.73 -15.33 13.64
N ALA A 120 11.54 -14.79 14.83
CA ALA A 120 10.73 -15.42 15.88
C ALA A 120 9.25 -15.48 15.48
N PHE A 121 8.70 -14.39 14.92
CA PHE A 121 7.37 -14.36 14.32
C PHE A 121 7.20 -15.41 13.22
N SER A 122 8.12 -15.51 12.26
CA SER A 122 8.11 -16.50 11.18
C SER A 122 8.05 -17.94 11.73
N LYS A 123 8.87 -18.22 12.74
CA LYS A 123 8.89 -19.55 13.41
C LYS A 123 7.54 -19.87 14.03
N GLU A 124 6.90 -18.93 14.75
CA GLU A 124 5.57 -19.16 15.33
C GLU A 124 4.52 -19.30 14.22
N MET A 125 4.52 -18.41 13.23
CA MET A 125 3.56 -18.47 12.13
C MET A 125 3.68 -19.74 11.28
N SER A 126 4.82 -20.41 11.26
CA SER A 126 4.99 -21.69 10.57
C SER A 126 4.09 -22.81 11.15
N THR A 127 3.58 -22.65 12.38
CA THR A 127 2.61 -23.58 12.99
C THR A 127 1.16 -23.27 12.57
N HIS A 128 0.91 -22.06 12.07
CA HIS A 128 -0.42 -21.58 11.66
C HIS A 128 -0.58 -21.51 10.13
N ILE A 129 0.51 -21.53 9.39
CA ILE A 129 0.55 -21.40 7.92
C ILE A 129 1.11 -22.67 7.30
N LYS A 130 0.38 -23.23 6.33
CA LYS A 130 0.78 -24.47 5.65
C LYS A 130 2.15 -24.37 4.94
N ASN A 131 2.45 -23.22 4.35
CA ASN A 131 3.70 -22.98 3.65
C ASN A 131 4.20 -21.55 3.90
N ILE A 132 4.99 -21.37 4.96
CA ILE A 132 5.57 -20.08 5.35
C ILE A 132 6.61 -19.56 4.35
N THR A 133 7.08 -20.38 3.39
CA THR A 133 8.04 -19.91 2.38
C THR A 133 7.42 -19.00 1.32
N LEU A 134 6.09 -19.03 1.17
CA LEU A 134 5.34 -18.21 0.22
C LEU A 134 4.68 -17.02 0.92
N SER A 135 4.58 -15.91 0.17
CA SER A 135 3.91 -14.68 0.60
C SER A 135 2.39 -14.83 0.73
N SER A 136 1.78 -14.01 1.60
CA SER A 136 0.33 -13.80 1.73
C SER A 136 -0.46 -15.11 1.91
N GLN A 137 0.13 -16.06 2.62
CA GLN A 137 -0.53 -17.33 2.88
C GLN A 137 -1.58 -17.19 3.96
N ARG A 138 -2.64 -18.02 3.85
CA ARG A 138 -3.69 -18.06 4.86
C ARG A 138 -3.19 -18.73 6.14
N ALA A 139 -3.31 -17.98 7.24
CA ALA A 139 -3.12 -18.51 8.57
C ALA A 139 -4.41 -19.17 9.09
N ASN A 140 -4.26 -20.22 9.89
CA ASN A 140 -5.36 -20.92 10.56
C ASN A 140 -5.69 -20.28 11.92
N ILE A 141 -5.68 -18.95 11.96
CA ILE A 141 -6.04 -18.09 13.09
C ILE A 141 -6.82 -16.88 12.58
N SER A 142 -7.58 -16.24 13.46
CA SER A 142 -8.28 -14.98 13.19
C SER A 142 -7.32 -13.79 13.26
N ALA A 143 -7.74 -12.63 12.71
CA ALA A 143 -7.01 -11.37 12.87
C ALA A 143 -6.94 -10.93 14.35
N TYR A 144 -7.95 -11.27 15.15
CA TYR A 144 -7.95 -11.03 16.59
C TYR A 144 -6.84 -11.79 17.34
N GLU A 145 -6.53 -13.02 16.92
CA GLU A 145 -5.41 -13.81 17.47
C GLU A 145 -4.08 -13.37 16.89
N LEU A 146 -4.04 -13.00 15.60
CA LEU A 146 -2.83 -12.57 14.92
C LEU A 146 -2.21 -11.31 15.56
N ILE A 147 -3.03 -10.35 16.00
CA ILE A 147 -2.52 -9.12 16.62
C ILE A 147 -1.73 -9.42 17.92
N ASP A 148 -2.12 -10.42 18.73
CA ASP A 148 -1.36 -10.83 19.92
C ASP A 148 0.00 -11.38 19.55
N ILE A 149 0.06 -12.21 18.51
CA ILE A 149 1.32 -12.79 18.03
C ILE A 149 2.25 -11.66 17.51
N VAL A 150 1.69 -10.72 16.75
CA VAL A 150 2.46 -9.56 16.25
C VAL A 150 3.03 -8.73 17.40
N GLN A 151 2.20 -8.39 18.39
CA GLN A 151 2.63 -7.61 19.57
C GLN A 151 3.64 -8.36 20.44
N LYS A 152 3.51 -9.68 20.59
CA LYS A 152 4.48 -10.53 21.30
C LYS A 152 5.90 -10.39 20.75
N TYR A 153 6.04 -10.11 19.46
CA TYR A 153 7.31 -9.88 18.78
C TYR A 153 7.55 -8.40 18.44
N ASN A 154 7.10 -7.50 19.31
CA ASN A 154 7.31 -6.05 19.23
C ASN A 154 6.77 -5.39 17.94
N GLY A 155 5.90 -6.08 17.20
CA GLY A 155 5.35 -5.61 15.94
C GLY A 155 4.08 -4.79 16.09
N ILE A 156 3.65 -4.22 14.96
CA ILE A 156 2.35 -3.58 14.79
C ILE A 156 1.59 -4.21 13.62
N LEU A 157 0.25 -4.19 13.70
CA LEU A 157 -0.65 -4.70 12.66
C LEU A 157 -1.42 -3.55 12.02
N VAL A 158 -1.46 -3.54 10.68
CA VAL A 158 -2.23 -2.60 9.86
C VAL A 158 -3.10 -3.40 8.89
N PRO A 159 -4.43 -3.24 8.87
CA PRO A 159 -5.30 -3.81 7.85
C PRO A 159 -4.89 -3.36 6.44
N ALA A 160 -4.60 -4.31 5.54
CA ALA A 160 -4.14 -4.07 4.19
C ALA A 160 -5.31 -3.72 3.26
N HIS A 161 -5.11 -2.77 2.31
CA HIS A 161 -6.06 -2.40 1.25
C HIS A 161 -7.52 -2.64 1.66
N ALA A 162 -7.93 -2.01 2.77
CA ALA A 162 -9.07 -2.37 3.62
C ALA A 162 -10.43 -2.45 2.92
N PHE A 163 -10.58 -1.84 1.73
CA PHE A 163 -11.85 -1.72 0.99
C PHE A 163 -11.96 -2.60 -0.26
N THR A 164 -10.89 -3.24 -0.71
CA THR A 164 -10.93 -4.05 -1.94
C THR A 164 -11.95 -5.21 -1.82
N PRO A 165 -12.64 -5.62 -2.92
CA PRO A 165 -13.67 -6.66 -2.83
C PRO A 165 -13.12 -8.03 -2.45
N HIS A 166 -11.82 -8.23 -2.57
CA HIS A 166 -11.13 -9.48 -2.26
C HIS A 166 -10.09 -9.26 -1.18
N LYS A 167 -10.01 -10.19 -0.22
CA LYS A 167 -8.95 -10.24 0.81
C LYS A 167 -8.81 -8.95 1.62
N SER A 168 -9.94 -8.35 1.99
CA SER A 168 -9.98 -7.13 2.79
C SER A 168 -11.08 -7.18 3.84
N PHE A 169 -10.94 -6.35 4.86
CA PHE A 169 -11.93 -6.32 5.95
C PHE A 169 -13.27 -5.75 5.48
N TYR A 170 -13.31 -4.50 5.04
CA TYR A 170 -14.56 -3.85 4.64
C TYR A 170 -15.17 -4.39 3.35
N GLY A 171 -14.34 -4.77 2.40
CA GLY A 171 -14.82 -5.30 1.12
C GLY A 171 -15.38 -6.72 1.22
N ASN A 172 -14.89 -7.55 2.15
CA ASN A 172 -15.16 -8.98 2.16
C ASN A 172 -15.60 -9.57 3.50
N CYS A 173 -15.18 -8.99 4.64
CA CYS A 173 -15.36 -9.62 5.95
C CYS A 173 -16.41 -8.94 6.83
N THR A 174 -16.46 -7.61 6.89
CA THR A 174 -17.28 -6.90 7.89
C THR A 174 -17.66 -5.49 7.43
N ALA A 175 -18.66 -4.92 8.08
CA ALA A 175 -18.95 -3.48 7.97
C ALA A 175 -18.20 -2.65 9.00
N ARG A 176 -17.64 -3.28 10.06
CA ARG A 176 -16.93 -2.60 11.16
C ARG A 176 -15.76 -3.45 11.65
N LEU A 177 -14.57 -2.84 11.71
CA LEU A 177 -13.33 -3.47 12.21
C LEU A 177 -13.43 -3.78 13.71
N GLU A 178 -14.07 -2.90 14.49
CA GLU A 178 -14.31 -3.11 15.91
C GLU A 178 -14.98 -4.45 16.22
N ARG A 179 -15.79 -4.96 15.30
CA ARG A 179 -16.41 -6.28 15.45
C ARG A 179 -15.39 -7.42 15.38
N ILE A 180 -14.37 -7.30 14.54
CA ILE A 180 -13.33 -8.31 14.38
C ILE A 180 -12.30 -8.19 15.50
N PHE A 181 -11.80 -6.99 15.74
CA PHE A 181 -10.70 -6.75 16.67
C PHE A 181 -11.15 -6.48 18.12
N LYS A 182 -12.46 -6.19 18.33
CA LYS A 182 -13.03 -5.92 19.66
C LYS A 182 -12.22 -4.86 20.42
N GLU A 183 -11.86 -5.13 21.68
CA GLU A 183 -11.04 -4.23 22.52
C GLU A 183 -9.64 -3.95 21.96
N LYS A 184 -9.11 -4.82 21.08
CA LYS A 184 -7.81 -4.64 20.40
C LYS A 184 -7.88 -3.68 19.21
N TYR A 185 -9.07 -3.24 18.81
CA TYR A 185 -9.21 -2.23 17.73
C TYR A 185 -8.42 -0.96 18.03
N LYS A 186 -8.33 -0.57 19.30
CA LYS A 186 -7.53 0.59 19.76
C LYS A 186 -6.03 0.44 19.45
N ASP A 187 -5.52 -0.80 19.38
CA ASP A 187 -4.10 -1.11 19.18
C ASP A 187 -3.71 -1.08 17.69
N ILE A 188 -4.69 -0.95 16.79
CA ILE A 188 -4.46 -0.75 15.34
C ILE A 188 -4.17 0.74 15.10
N PRO A 189 -2.93 1.12 14.73
CA PRO A 189 -2.58 2.54 14.62
C PRO A 189 -3.06 3.16 13.31
N ALA A 190 -3.19 2.37 12.24
CA ALA A 190 -3.46 2.86 10.89
C ALA A 190 -4.25 1.85 10.05
N ILE A 191 -4.82 2.34 8.95
CA ILE A 191 -5.50 1.55 7.91
C ILE A 191 -4.88 1.87 6.56
N GLU A 192 -4.56 0.85 5.76
CA GLU A 192 -4.19 1.06 4.37
C GLU A 192 -5.44 1.18 3.49
N LEU A 193 -5.53 2.27 2.74
CA LEU A 193 -6.70 2.57 1.89
C LEU A 193 -6.80 1.64 0.69
N GLY A 194 -5.66 1.36 0.03
CA GLY A 194 -5.59 0.63 -1.24
C GLY A 194 -5.99 1.48 -2.44
N LEU A 195 -5.62 1.01 -3.64
CA LEU A 195 -5.64 1.75 -4.90
C LEU A 195 -7.03 2.17 -5.46
N SER A 196 -8.11 1.75 -4.83
CA SER A 196 -9.49 2.05 -5.28
C SER A 196 -10.28 2.88 -4.25
N SER A 197 -9.62 3.37 -3.21
CA SER A 197 -10.18 4.23 -2.16
C SER A 197 -9.29 5.44 -1.92
N ASP A 198 -9.84 6.45 -1.28
CA ASP A 198 -9.15 7.65 -0.83
C ASP A 198 -9.64 8.06 0.56
N THR A 199 -9.07 9.13 1.09
CA THR A 199 -9.47 9.69 2.39
C THR A 199 -10.93 10.12 2.39
N PHE A 200 -11.43 10.72 1.29
CA PHE A 200 -12.81 11.17 1.20
C PHE A 200 -13.81 10.02 1.32
N LEU A 201 -13.55 8.90 0.68
CA LEU A 201 -14.38 7.71 0.78
C LEU A 201 -14.30 7.06 2.16
N ALA A 202 -13.09 6.91 2.70
CA ALA A 202 -12.88 6.25 3.99
C ALA A 202 -13.44 7.06 5.18
N ASP A 203 -13.36 8.38 5.15
CA ASP A 203 -13.86 9.27 6.21
C ASP A 203 -15.40 9.28 6.33
N GLN A 204 -16.12 8.57 5.44
CA GLN A 204 -17.56 8.33 5.59
C GLN A 204 -17.89 7.21 6.60
N ILE A 205 -16.86 6.55 7.18
CA ILE A 205 -16.99 5.47 8.17
C ILE A 205 -16.50 6.01 9.52
N SER A 206 -17.40 6.15 10.50
CA SER A 206 -17.16 6.85 11.77
C SER A 206 -16.06 6.18 12.62
N GLU A 207 -15.97 4.84 12.65
CA GLU A 207 -14.93 4.16 13.43
C GLU A 207 -13.50 4.49 12.98
N LEU A 208 -13.33 5.01 11.75
CA LEU A 208 -12.02 5.39 11.21
C LEU A 208 -11.56 6.81 11.62
N GLU A 209 -12.37 7.57 12.34
CA GLU A 209 -12.01 8.93 12.78
C GLU A 209 -10.73 9.01 13.61
N THR A 210 -10.39 7.93 14.33
CA THR A 210 -9.20 7.87 15.18
C THR A 210 -7.99 7.21 14.50
N LYS A 211 -8.12 6.74 13.26
CA LYS A 211 -7.09 5.97 12.57
C LYS A 211 -6.31 6.81 11.58
N THR A 212 -5.01 6.64 11.53
CA THR A 212 -4.18 7.19 10.46
C THR A 212 -4.40 6.42 9.17
N PHE A 213 -4.39 7.07 8.01
CA PHE A 213 -4.48 6.42 6.71
C PHE A 213 -3.12 6.33 6.04
N LEU A 214 -2.86 5.17 5.43
CA LEU A 214 -1.70 4.91 4.60
C LEU A 214 -2.14 4.70 3.14
N THR A 215 -1.37 5.28 2.24
CA THR A 215 -1.40 5.00 0.81
C THR A 215 -0.09 4.31 0.44
N ASN A 216 -0.18 3.09 -0.05
CA ASN A 216 1.00 2.30 -0.39
C ASN A 216 0.85 1.68 -1.77
N SER A 217 1.96 1.32 -2.37
CA SER A 217 1.97 0.89 -3.76
C SER A 217 1.40 -0.51 -4.00
N ASP A 218 1.42 -1.42 -3.02
CA ASP A 218 1.18 -2.85 -3.22
C ASP A 218 1.98 -3.34 -4.45
N ALA A 219 3.30 -3.05 -4.43
CA ALA A 219 4.14 -3.23 -5.59
C ALA A 219 4.45 -4.70 -5.85
N HIS A 220 4.14 -5.16 -7.07
CA HIS A 220 4.46 -6.48 -7.61
C HIS A 220 5.54 -6.43 -8.70
N SER A 221 6.19 -5.29 -8.90
CA SER A 221 7.35 -5.09 -9.78
C SER A 221 8.07 -3.80 -9.44
N LEU A 222 9.37 -3.70 -9.71
CA LEU A 222 10.20 -2.53 -9.39
C LEU A 222 9.59 -1.21 -9.89
N PRO A 223 9.11 -1.09 -11.16
CA PRO A 223 8.52 0.17 -11.62
C PRO A 223 7.26 0.62 -10.87
N LYS A 224 6.57 -0.29 -10.15
CA LYS A 224 5.36 0.01 -9.38
C LYS A 224 5.64 0.48 -7.96
N ILE A 225 6.86 0.37 -7.46
CA ILE A 225 7.25 0.94 -6.17
C ILE A 225 6.96 2.44 -6.21
N ALA A 226 6.40 2.96 -5.13
CA ALA A 226 6.00 4.36 -4.99
C ALA A 226 5.00 4.87 -6.06
N ARG A 227 4.11 4.00 -6.58
CA ARG A 227 2.97 4.47 -7.39
C ARG A 227 1.89 5.11 -6.52
N GLU A 228 1.83 4.75 -5.24
CA GLU A 228 1.21 5.44 -4.12
C GLU A 228 2.21 5.42 -2.96
N TYR A 229 2.23 6.45 -2.15
CA TYR A 229 3.17 6.61 -1.04
C TYR A 229 2.70 7.68 -0.06
N ASN A 230 3.37 7.74 1.07
CA ASN A 230 3.09 8.70 2.13
C ASN A 230 4.24 9.69 2.25
N LYS A 231 3.93 10.91 2.67
CA LYS A 231 4.90 11.88 3.15
C LYS A 231 4.82 11.93 4.67
N MET A 232 5.91 11.70 5.35
CA MET A 232 5.98 11.59 6.81
C MET A 232 6.92 12.67 7.38
N LEU A 233 6.54 13.25 8.50
CA LEU A 233 7.39 14.15 9.30
C LEU A 233 7.99 13.33 10.44
N LEU A 234 9.30 13.09 10.40
CA LEU A 234 10.04 12.24 11.32
C LEU A 234 11.26 13.01 11.88
N GLU A 235 11.79 12.55 12.98
CA GLU A 235 13.08 13.03 13.53
C GLU A 235 14.24 12.25 12.93
N ASP A 236 14.04 10.96 12.70
CA ASP A 236 14.98 10.06 12.04
C ASP A 236 14.22 8.97 11.25
N ILE A 237 14.91 8.24 10.38
CA ILE A 237 14.32 7.14 9.63
C ILE A 237 14.55 5.82 10.39
N ASN A 238 13.54 5.37 11.14
CA ASN A 238 13.56 4.09 11.88
C ASN A 238 12.14 3.60 12.17
N PHE A 239 12.02 2.37 12.68
CA PHE A 239 10.74 1.75 13.01
C PHE A 239 9.97 2.51 14.11
N LYS A 240 10.67 2.97 15.15
CA LYS A 240 10.04 3.70 16.26
C LYS A 240 9.41 5.02 15.78
N GLU A 241 10.12 5.79 14.96
CA GLU A 241 9.62 7.04 14.36
C GLU A 241 8.43 6.78 13.43
N PHE A 242 8.47 5.69 12.64
CA PHE A 242 7.35 5.25 11.83
C PHE A 242 6.12 4.97 12.70
N VAL A 243 6.25 4.21 13.79
CA VAL A 243 5.13 3.90 14.69
C VAL A 243 4.59 5.17 15.35
N MET A 244 5.47 6.10 15.79
CA MET A 244 5.06 7.40 16.34
C MET A 244 4.30 8.24 15.32
N ALA A 245 4.71 8.23 14.04
CA ALA A 245 4.00 8.93 12.98
C ALA A 245 2.59 8.35 12.73
N LEU A 246 2.43 7.03 12.79
CA LEU A 246 1.11 6.39 12.69
C LEU A 246 0.19 6.76 13.85
N LYS A 247 0.75 7.01 15.02
CA LYS A 247 0.01 7.39 16.24
C LYS A 247 -0.13 8.90 16.44
N ASN A 248 0.48 9.71 15.57
CA ASN A 248 0.56 11.18 15.71
C ASN A 248 1.21 11.61 17.04
N GLU A 249 2.26 10.92 17.48
CA GLU A 249 2.94 11.14 18.76
C GLU A 249 4.18 12.02 18.60
N GLY A 250 4.42 12.91 19.58
CA GLY A 250 5.65 13.72 19.67
C GLY A 250 5.89 14.62 18.44
N GLY A 251 4.84 15.02 17.72
CA GLY A 251 4.91 15.83 16.52
C GLY A 251 5.20 15.05 15.23
N ARG A 252 5.49 13.73 15.33
CA ARG A 252 5.60 12.84 14.15
C ARG A 252 4.21 12.60 13.59
N LYS A 253 4.09 12.60 12.27
CA LYS A 253 2.79 12.39 11.59
C LYS A 253 2.97 12.09 10.11
N ILE A 254 1.89 11.60 9.48
CA ILE A 254 1.75 11.64 8.03
C ILE A 254 1.36 13.08 7.64
N THR A 255 2.09 13.70 6.72
CA THR A 255 1.82 15.08 6.26
C THR A 255 1.08 15.12 4.93
N ALA A 256 1.16 14.07 4.11
CA ALA A 256 0.36 13.90 2.91
C ALA A 256 0.22 12.42 2.54
N ASN A 257 -0.94 12.06 2.00
CA ASN A 257 -1.17 10.80 1.31
C ASN A 257 -1.16 11.05 -0.20
N TYR A 258 -0.19 10.50 -0.93
CA TYR A 258 -0.14 10.57 -2.39
C TYR A 258 -0.70 9.28 -2.97
N GLY A 259 -1.81 9.37 -3.66
CA GLY A 259 -2.46 8.20 -4.22
C GLY A 259 -3.15 8.47 -5.55
N LEU A 260 -3.58 7.40 -6.19
CA LEU A 260 -4.36 7.45 -7.42
C LEU A 260 -5.76 8.01 -7.14
N ASP A 261 -6.38 8.66 -8.13
CA ASP A 261 -7.84 8.81 -8.10
C ASP A 261 -8.47 7.42 -8.02
N PRO A 262 -9.36 7.14 -7.07
CA PRO A 262 -9.98 5.82 -6.90
C PRO A 262 -10.60 5.25 -8.19
N LYS A 263 -11.02 6.12 -9.12
CA LYS A 263 -11.52 5.72 -10.44
C LYS A 263 -10.47 5.00 -11.30
N LEU A 264 -9.19 5.24 -11.06
CA LEU A 264 -8.11 4.49 -11.72
C LEU A 264 -7.93 3.09 -11.15
N GLY A 265 -8.42 2.83 -9.95
CA GLY A 265 -8.33 1.54 -9.29
C GLY A 265 -9.11 0.44 -10.02
N LYS A 266 -8.61 -0.79 -9.92
CA LYS A 266 -9.18 -1.98 -10.59
C LYS A 266 -10.61 -2.32 -10.16
N TYR A 267 -11.02 -1.87 -8.97
CA TYR A 267 -12.25 -2.28 -8.30
C TYR A 267 -13.12 -1.10 -7.88
N HIS A 268 -12.98 0.05 -8.54
CA HIS A 268 -13.74 1.24 -8.16
C HIS A 268 -15.26 1.02 -8.24
N ARG A 269 -15.78 0.54 -9.38
CA ARG A 269 -17.20 0.28 -9.60
C ARG A 269 -17.50 -1.22 -9.64
N THR A 270 -18.76 -1.54 -9.29
CA THR A 270 -19.27 -2.91 -9.34
C THR A 270 -19.23 -3.47 -10.76
N TYR A 271 -18.77 -4.71 -10.88
CA TYR A 271 -18.59 -5.42 -12.14
C TYR A 271 -19.50 -6.64 -12.22
N CYS A 272 -20.14 -6.84 -13.37
CA CYS A 272 -20.96 -8.01 -13.63
C CYS A 272 -20.12 -9.14 -14.23
N GLU A 273 -20.02 -10.26 -13.53
CA GLU A 273 -19.26 -11.45 -13.96
C GLU A 273 -19.94 -12.20 -15.13
N VAL A 274 -21.24 -11.95 -15.36
CA VAL A 274 -21.99 -12.55 -16.47
C VAL A 274 -21.85 -11.74 -17.76
N CYS A 275 -22.01 -10.41 -17.66
CA CYS A 275 -21.90 -9.51 -18.80
C CYS A 275 -20.47 -9.06 -19.11
N ASN A 276 -19.51 -9.34 -18.22
CA ASN A 276 -18.13 -8.91 -18.30
C ASN A 276 -17.97 -7.39 -18.50
N LYS A 277 -18.71 -6.59 -17.71
CA LYS A 277 -18.67 -5.13 -17.78
C LYS A 277 -18.92 -4.45 -16.43
N ASN A 278 -18.44 -3.21 -16.29
CA ASN A 278 -18.83 -2.35 -15.19
C ASN A 278 -20.33 -2.05 -15.29
N ILE A 279 -21.00 -2.06 -14.13
CA ILE A 279 -22.42 -1.75 -14.05
C ILE A 279 -22.56 -0.23 -13.93
N SER A 280 -23.47 0.33 -14.73
CA SER A 280 -23.84 1.75 -14.69
C SER A 280 -24.91 2.02 -13.62
N GLY A 281 -25.13 3.28 -13.29
CA GLY A 281 -26.17 3.72 -12.35
C GLY A 281 -25.60 4.31 -11.06
N ASP A 282 -26.51 4.81 -10.22
CA ASP A 282 -26.18 5.41 -8.93
C ASP A 282 -25.77 4.33 -7.92
N ALA A 283 -24.77 4.63 -7.11
CA ALA A 283 -24.35 3.72 -6.05
C ALA A 283 -25.34 3.78 -4.85
N PRO A 284 -25.55 2.66 -4.14
CA PRO A 284 -24.89 1.37 -4.31
C PRO A 284 -25.55 0.45 -5.35
N VAL A 285 -24.75 -0.17 -6.21
CA VAL A 285 -25.22 -1.15 -7.19
C VAL A 285 -25.08 -2.56 -6.62
N THR A 286 -26.22 -3.30 -6.55
CA THR A 286 -26.28 -4.66 -5.96
C THR A 286 -26.69 -5.76 -6.95
N LYS A 287 -27.00 -5.40 -8.20
CA LYS A 287 -27.32 -6.30 -9.30
C LYS A 287 -27.02 -5.65 -10.64
N CYS A 288 -26.86 -6.47 -11.68
CA CYS A 288 -26.61 -5.96 -13.03
C CYS A 288 -27.85 -5.34 -13.62
N ASP A 289 -27.72 -4.13 -14.18
CA ASP A 289 -28.78 -3.38 -14.88
C ASP A 289 -29.20 -4.00 -16.24
N THR A 290 -28.35 -4.85 -16.81
CA THR A 290 -28.54 -5.44 -18.14
C THR A 290 -29.10 -6.85 -18.09
N CYS A 291 -28.60 -7.72 -17.21
CA CYS A 291 -28.99 -9.13 -17.11
C CYS A 291 -29.65 -9.51 -15.78
N ASP A 292 -29.90 -8.55 -14.91
CA ASP A 292 -30.47 -8.71 -13.56
C ASP A 292 -29.71 -9.71 -12.64
N SER A 293 -28.51 -10.11 -13.05
CA SER A 293 -27.67 -11.05 -12.31
C SER A 293 -27.13 -10.42 -11.02
N ARG A 294 -27.09 -11.23 -9.96
CA ARG A 294 -26.39 -10.93 -8.69
C ARG A 294 -25.00 -11.56 -8.61
N ASN A 295 -24.54 -12.22 -9.68
CA ASN A 295 -23.15 -12.67 -9.79
C ASN A 295 -22.27 -11.47 -10.18
N ILE A 296 -21.91 -10.70 -9.18
CA ILE A 296 -21.18 -9.43 -9.28
C ILE A 296 -19.97 -9.41 -8.37
N THR A 297 -18.90 -8.74 -8.79
CA THR A 297 -17.84 -8.27 -7.90
C THR A 297 -18.15 -6.83 -7.47
N MET A 298 -18.52 -6.64 -6.21
CA MET A 298 -18.92 -5.35 -5.69
C MET A 298 -17.74 -4.36 -5.69
N GLY A 299 -17.94 -3.20 -6.28
CA GLY A 299 -16.95 -2.13 -6.32
C GLY A 299 -16.72 -1.47 -4.95
N VAL A 300 -15.54 -0.90 -4.77
CA VAL A 300 -15.17 -0.20 -3.52
C VAL A 300 -16.11 0.96 -3.22
N TYR A 301 -16.42 1.78 -4.23
CA TYR A 301 -17.35 2.90 -4.08
C TYR A 301 -18.75 2.41 -3.68
N ASP A 302 -19.29 1.41 -4.39
CA ASP A 302 -20.60 0.85 -4.08
C ASP A 302 -20.65 0.20 -2.68
N ARG A 303 -19.54 -0.44 -2.27
CA ARG A 303 -19.44 -1.02 -0.92
C ARG A 303 -19.41 0.03 0.17
N ILE A 304 -18.65 1.10 0.01
CA ILE A 304 -18.58 2.21 0.97
C ILE A 304 -19.96 2.87 1.10
N GLU A 305 -20.69 3.08 0.01
CA GLU A 305 -22.06 3.59 0.03
C GLU A 305 -23.03 2.74 0.87
N ILE A 306 -22.80 1.40 0.93
CA ILE A 306 -23.59 0.50 1.78
C ILE A 306 -23.23 0.62 3.27
N ILE A 307 -21.93 0.75 3.58
CA ILE A 307 -21.43 0.64 4.96
C ILE A 307 -21.19 1.98 5.65
N LYS A 308 -21.23 3.09 4.91
CA LYS A 308 -21.06 4.43 5.48
C LYS A 308 -22.13 4.73 6.52
N ASP A 309 -21.76 5.45 7.56
CA ASP A 309 -22.62 5.86 8.66
C ASP A 309 -22.51 7.37 8.99
N LYS A 310 -21.74 8.11 8.20
CA LYS A 310 -21.66 9.57 8.27
C LYS A 310 -22.34 10.20 7.05
N PRO A 311 -23.24 11.18 7.26
CA PRO A 311 -23.96 11.84 6.15
C PRO A 311 -23.04 12.75 5.32
N THR A 312 -21.98 13.26 5.92
CA THR A 312 -21.04 14.18 5.30
C THR A 312 -19.61 13.78 5.66
N THR A 313 -18.70 13.94 4.72
CA THR A 313 -17.28 13.72 4.96
C THR A 313 -16.67 14.93 5.66
N LYS A 314 -16.15 14.72 6.85
CA LYS A 314 -15.30 15.68 7.54
C LYS A 314 -14.12 14.92 8.10
N SER A 315 -12.94 15.19 7.58
CA SER A 315 -11.69 14.61 8.10
C SER A 315 -11.38 15.21 9.48
N PRO A 316 -10.83 14.39 10.41
CA PRO A 316 -10.28 14.91 11.66
C PRO A 316 -9.07 15.82 11.37
N ASP A 317 -8.78 16.76 12.26
CA ASP A 317 -7.75 17.80 12.08
C ASP A 317 -6.32 17.22 11.88
N PHE A 318 -6.05 16.01 12.39
CA PHE A 318 -4.76 15.35 12.21
C PHE A 318 -4.61 14.64 10.87
N ARG A 319 -5.71 14.42 10.14
CA ARG A 319 -5.70 13.70 8.86
C ARG A 319 -5.04 14.56 7.79
N PRO A 320 -4.00 14.05 7.12
CA PRO A 320 -3.35 14.81 6.06
C PRO A 320 -4.25 14.94 4.82
N GLU A 321 -3.90 15.88 3.97
CA GLU A 321 -4.48 15.99 2.63
C GLU A 321 -4.20 14.73 1.82
N TYR A 322 -5.20 14.24 1.07
CA TYR A 322 -5.02 13.24 0.04
C TYR A 322 -4.77 13.93 -1.29
N ILE A 323 -3.58 13.73 -1.85
CA ILE A 323 -3.14 14.36 -3.08
C ILE A 323 -3.24 13.36 -4.21
N TYR A 324 -4.17 13.61 -5.13
CA TYR A 324 -4.29 12.78 -6.34
C TYR A 324 -3.08 12.99 -7.21
N GLN A 325 -2.34 11.91 -7.45
CA GLN A 325 -1.14 11.92 -8.24
C GLN A 325 -1.13 10.76 -9.22
N ILE A 326 -0.54 10.99 -10.39
CA ILE A 326 -0.39 9.97 -11.43
C ILE A 326 1.09 9.59 -11.52
N PRO A 327 1.46 8.31 -11.32
CA PRO A 327 2.83 7.85 -11.48
C PRO A 327 3.40 8.18 -12.86
N LEU A 328 4.69 8.48 -12.95
CA LEU A 328 5.35 8.83 -14.22
C LEU A 328 5.09 7.78 -15.32
N THR A 329 5.06 6.51 -14.95
CA THR A 329 4.80 5.38 -15.87
C THR A 329 3.38 5.36 -16.45
N PHE A 330 2.43 6.11 -15.86
CA PHE A 330 1.04 6.19 -16.35
C PHE A 330 0.80 7.40 -17.23
N ILE A 331 1.75 8.33 -17.31
CA ILE A 331 1.63 9.57 -18.08
C ILE A 331 1.71 9.26 -19.57
N PRO A 332 0.69 9.64 -20.38
CA PRO A 332 0.70 9.42 -21.82
C PRO A 332 1.89 10.09 -22.52
N GLY A 333 2.62 9.30 -23.30
CA GLY A 333 3.81 9.77 -24.03
C GLY A 333 5.11 9.71 -23.24
N LEU A 334 5.08 9.42 -21.94
CA LEU A 334 6.26 9.26 -21.10
C LEU A 334 6.68 7.78 -21.12
N GLY A 335 7.42 7.37 -22.14
CA GLY A 335 7.95 5.99 -22.25
C GLY A 335 9.21 5.77 -21.43
N GLY A 336 9.63 4.51 -21.28
CA GLY A 336 10.78 4.12 -20.45
C GLY A 336 12.05 4.92 -20.77
N LYS A 337 12.39 5.13 -22.04
CA LYS A 337 13.59 5.93 -22.45
C LYS A 337 13.52 7.40 -21.98
N THR A 338 12.33 7.98 -21.95
CA THR A 338 12.15 9.37 -21.50
C THR A 338 12.24 9.45 -19.98
N ILE A 339 11.72 8.43 -19.27
CA ILE A 339 11.87 8.31 -17.82
C ILE A 339 13.36 8.16 -17.46
N GLU A 340 14.12 7.29 -18.15
CA GLU A 340 15.57 7.20 -17.94
C GLU A 340 16.27 8.56 -18.13
N LYS A 341 15.96 9.28 -19.21
CA LYS A 341 16.53 10.62 -19.48
C LYS A 341 16.24 11.62 -18.35
N LEU A 342 15.04 11.55 -17.75
CA LEU A 342 14.68 12.39 -16.62
C LEU A 342 15.44 11.97 -15.35
N LEU A 343 15.60 10.67 -15.10
CA LEU A 343 16.33 10.15 -13.96
C LEU A 343 17.83 10.44 -14.07
N ASP A 344 18.43 10.33 -15.27
CA ASP A 344 19.82 10.69 -15.52
C ASP A 344 20.08 12.19 -15.25
N ALA A 345 19.07 13.05 -15.47
CA ALA A 345 19.19 14.49 -15.24
C ALA A 345 18.90 14.90 -13.78
N PHE A 346 18.02 14.16 -13.09
CA PHE A 346 17.40 14.60 -11.84
C PHE A 346 17.40 13.55 -10.71
N ASP A 347 18.13 12.48 -10.87
CA ASP A 347 18.37 11.37 -9.93
C ASP A 347 17.13 10.51 -9.66
N THR A 348 16.04 11.04 -9.08
CA THR A 348 14.93 10.21 -8.58
C THR A 348 13.55 10.70 -9.03
N GLU A 349 12.57 9.78 -9.05
CA GLU A 349 11.17 10.11 -9.34
C GLU A 349 10.61 11.12 -8.33
N MET A 350 10.97 11.03 -7.03
CA MET A 350 10.53 12.00 -6.01
C MET A 350 11.09 13.40 -6.26
N ASN A 351 12.31 13.53 -6.79
CA ASN A 351 12.83 14.83 -7.21
C ASN A 351 12.00 15.39 -8.37
N ILE A 352 11.75 14.57 -9.40
CA ILE A 352 10.94 14.97 -10.58
C ILE A 352 9.54 15.38 -10.15
N LEU A 353 8.90 14.66 -9.23
CA LEU A 353 7.52 14.90 -8.84
C LEU A 353 7.35 16.06 -7.86
N HIS A 354 8.36 16.37 -7.02
CA HIS A 354 8.17 17.26 -5.86
C HIS A 354 9.14 18.43 -5.76
N LYS A 355 10.28 18.39 -6.44
CA LYS A 355 11.33 19.40 -6.21
C LYS A 355 11.64 20.27 -7.44
N LEU A 356 11.42 19.75 -8.66
CA LEU A 356 11.77 20.45 -9.87
C LEU A 356 10.71 21.48 -10.28
N SER A 357 11.19 22.58 -10.87
CA SER A 357 10.34 23.53 -11.55
C SER A 357 9.83 22.97 -12.89
N TYR A 358 8.80 23.61 -13.44
CA TYR A 358 8.31 23.31 -14.78
C TYR A 358 9.42 23.49 -15.83
N ASP A 359 10.18 24.58 -15.73
CA ASP A 359 11.24 24.93 -16.69
C ASP A 359 12.37 23.90 -16.70
N ASP A 360 12.76 23.34 -15.54
CA ASP A 360 13.75 22.28 -15.46
C ASP A 360 13.30 21.03 -16.24
N ILE A 361 12.04 20.65 -16.08
CA ILE A 361 11.46 19.50 -16.76
C ILE A 361 11.33 19.76 -18.25
N GLU A 362 10.83 20.94 -18.64
CA GLU A 362 10.66 21.33 -20.03
C GLU A 362 11.98 21.30 -20.78
N ALA A 363 13.07 21.79 -20.20
CA ALA A 363 14.41 21.77 -20.79
C ALA A 363 14.88 20.35 -21.17
N VAL A 364 14.42 19.30 -20.44
CA VAL A 364 14.83 17.92 -20.69
C VAL A 364 13.88 17.20 -21.66
N VAL A 365 12.55 17.38 -21.51
CA VAL A 365 11.55 16.57 -22.25
C VAL A 365 10.70 17.37 -23.23
N GLY A 366 10.81 18.70 -23.24
CA GLY A 366 10.03 19.61 -24.06
C GLY A 366 8.64 19.91 -23.51
N THR A 367 8.04 21.04 -23.95
CA THR A 367 6.78 21.62 -23.45
C THR A 367 5.66 20.58 -23.26
N LYS A 368 5.37 19.79 -24.30
CA LYS A 368 4.23 18.85 -24.27
C LYS A 368 4.31 17.80 -23.18
N LEU A 369 5.51 17.28 -22.89
CA LEU A 369 5.68 16.28 -21.83
C LEU A 369 5.78 16.95 -20.46
N ALA A 370 6.34 18.16 -20.38
CA ALA A 370 6.34 18.98 -19.16
C ALA A 370 4.90 19.30 -18.72
N ASP A 371 4.03 19.71 -19.66
CA ASP A 371 2.60 19.93 -19.40
C ASP A 371 1.90 18.68 -18.84
N ASN A 372 2.18 17.51 -19.42
CA ASN A 372 1.61 16.26 -18.95
C ASN A 372 2.11 15.89 -17.53
N ILE A 373 3.40 16.12 -17.22
CA ILE A 373 3.96 15.88 -15.89
C ILE A 373 3.33 16.83 -14.87
N GLU A 374 3.19 18.10 -15.22
CA GLU A 374 2.57 19.11 -14.36
C GLU A 374 1.08 18.79 -14.09
N ALA A 375 0.35 18.39 -15.13
CA ALA A 375 -1.04 17.94 -14.97
C ALA A 375 -1.14 16.68 -14.09
N ALA A 376 -0.16 15.77 -14.16
CA ALA A 376 -0.09 14.58 -13.31
C ALA A 376 0.21 14.91 -11.85
N ARG A 377 1.12 15.86 -11.58
CA ARG A 377 1.44 16.35 -10.23
C ARG A 377 0.25 17.01 -9.54
N THR A 378 -0.60 17.68 -10.32
CA THR A 378 -1.73 18.46 -9.80
C THR A 378 -3.08 17.75 -9.87
N GLY A 379 -3.09 16.46 -10.27
CA GLY A 379 -4.32 15.66 -10.40
C GLY A 379 -5.29 16.14 -11.48
N LYS A 380 -4.85 16.96 -12.44
CA LYS A 380 -5.71 17.57 -13.46
C LYS A 380 -5.88 16.75 -14.74
N MET A 381 -5.30 15.55 -14.80
CA MET A 381 -5.46 14.68 -15.98
C MET A 381 -6.86 14.05 -16.01
N LYS A 382 -7.43 13.96 -17.21
CA LYS A 382 -8.68 13.23 -17.43
C LYS A 382 -8.46 11.72 -17.31
N ILE A 383 -9.40 11.02 -16.66
CA ILE A 383 -9.30 9.60 -16.41
C ILE A 383 -10.59 8.87 -16.82
N ASN A 384 -10.44 7.64 -17.32
CA ASN A 384 -11.52 6.68 -17.50
C ASN A 384 -11.48 5.65 -16.38
N ALA A 385 -12.63 5.38 -15.75
CA ALA A 385 -12.71 4.51 -14.58
C ALA A 385 -12.33 3.05 -14.90
N GLY A 386 -11.62 2.42 -13.95
CA GLY A 386 -11.33 1.01 -13.93
C GLY A 386 -12.46 0.18 -13.33
N GLY A 387 -12.34 -1.15 -13.45
CA GLY A 387 -13.27 -2.11 -12.84
C GLY A 387 -13.03 -3.52 -13.36
N GLY A 388 -13.62 -4.54 -12.70
CA GLY A 388 -13.47 -5.93 -13.10
C GLY A 388 -12.03 -6.45 -13.13
N GLY A 389 -11.16 -5.94 -12.24
CA GLY A 389 -9.76 -6.32 -12.19
C GLY A 389 -8.86 -5.58 -13.19
N VAL A 390 -9.40 -4.63 -13.97
CA VAL A 390 -8.64 -3.82 -14.95
C VAL A 390 -8.50 -2.39 -14.45
N TYR A 391 -7.28 -1.84 -14.50
CA TYR A 391 -7.02 -0.44 -14.15
C TYR A 391 -7.73 0.53 -15.09
N GLY A 392 -8.16 1.66 -14.54
CA GLY A 392 -8.56 2.82 -15.32
C GLY A 392 -7.40 3.36 -16.18
N LYS A 393 -7.72 4.25 -17.08
CA LYS A 393 -6.74 4.83 -18.00
C LYS A 393 -6.74 6.34 -17.92
N VAL A 394 -5.54 6.92 -17.94
CA VAL A 394 -5.35 8.35 -18.19
C VAL A 394 -5.61 8.62 -19.66
N VAL A 395 -6.44 9.62 -19.94
CA VAL A 395 -6.84 9.98 -21.31
C VAL A 395 -6.08 11.23 -21.73
N LYS A 396 -5.61 11.25 -22.98
CA LYS A 396 -5.09 12.47 -23.60
C LYS A 396 -6.25 13.44 -23.87
N GLU A 397 -6.00 14.73 -23.65
CA GLU A 397 -6.85 15.76 -24.26
C GLU A 397 -6.65 15.84 -25.76
#